data_1efc2d2ddbe43f98f7c8e1b696555da9
#
_entry.id   1efc2d2ddbe43f98f7c8e1b696555da9
#
_cell.length_a   1.000
_cell.length_b   1.000
_cell.length_c   1.000
_cell.angle_alpha   90.00
_cell.angle_beta   90.00
_cell.angle_gamma   90.00
#
_symmetry.space_group_name_H-M   'P 1'
#
loop_
_entity.id
_entity.type
_entity.pdbx_description
1 polymer ?
#
loop_
_entity_poly.entity_id
_entity_poly.type
_entity_poly.pdbx_seq_one_letter_code
_entity_poly.pdbx_strand_id
1 'polypeptide(L)'
;IYEAYGLPFTRFEFDANTIRFNAGGRGWVCNMQNYLCTSGGDVTDDGRGGRGGRGSGGGAPTVLSPDGTRAVFIRDDNLWVRDVATGDEQPLTRDGIKDYGYATDNAGWRKSDRPVVLWSPDSNKIATFQQDQRGVGEMYLADTRPSHPRLETWKYPLPGDSVITVVERVVINLEDGTMVRLRMPPDQHRSSRCDDIICGGSWGDVQWSPDSSSMAFLSTSRDHKQEWLRIADISSGEVHTVLEESVPTFF
;
A
#
# COMPACT_ATOMS: atom_id res chain seq x y z
N ILE A 1 -23.11 -24.47 -9.27
CA ILE A 1 -22.51 -25.24 -8.16
C ILE A 1 -21.41 -24.34 -7.63
N TYR A 2 -21.56 -23.86 -6.40
CA TYR A 2 -20.50 -23.06 -5.74
C TYR A 2 -19.50 -24.02 -5.12
N GLU A 3 -18.23 -23.82 -5.38
CA GLU A 3 -17.15 -24.56 -4.70
C GLU A 3 -16.95 -23.97 -3.30
N ALA A 4 -16.67 -24.84 -2.33
CA ALA A 4 -16.51 -24.44 -0.91
C ALA A 4 -15.40 -23.39 -0.67
N TYR A 5 -14.54 -23.18 -1.65
CA TYR A 5 -13.41 -22.23 -1.59
C TYR A 5 -13.54 -21.06 -2.57
N GLY A 6 -14.65 -20.95 -3.30
CA GLY A 6 -14.92 -19.90 -4.28
C GLY A 6 -16.18 -19.12 -3.94
N LEU A 7 -16.32 -18.62 -2.72
CA LEU A 7 -17.48 -17.82 -2.33
C LEU A 7 -17.49 -16.51 -3.12
N PRO A 8 -18.68 -16.07 -3.59
CA PRO A 8 -18.79 -14.84 -4.38
C PRO A 8 -18.64 -13.56 -3.53
N PHE A 9 -18.21 -13.69 -2.30
CA PHE A 9 -17.99 -12.58 -1.36
C PHE A 9 -16.78 -12.88 -0.47
N THR A 10 -16.11 -11.81 -0.04
CA THR A 10 -14.93 -11.86 0.84
C THR A 10 -15.21 -11.34 2.25
N ARG A 11 -16.36 -10.66 2.42
CA ARG A 11 -16.81 -10.13 3.72
C ARG A 11 -18.24 -10.49 3.97
N PHE A 12 -18.57 -10.74 5.21
CA PHE A 12 -19.93 -10.99 5.65
C PHE A 12 -20.10 -10.51 7.10
N GLU A 13 -21.33 -10.22 7.47
CA GLU A 13 -21.75 -9.94 8.84
C GLU A 13 -22.64 -11.06 9.34
N PHE A 14 -22.45 -11.42 10.59
CA PHE A 14 -23.24 -12.43 11.26
C PHE A 14 -24.09 -11.77 12.33
N ASP A 15 -25.40 -11.96 12.26
CA ASP A 15 -26.34 -11.47 13.26
C ASP A 15 -27.31 -12.60 13.64
N ALA A 16 -27.13 -13.15 14.85
CA ALA A 16 -27.90 -14.27 15.39
C ALA A 16 -28.01 -15.45 14.39
N ASN A 17 -29.10 -15.49 13.62
CA ASN A 17 -29.39 -16.55 12.66
C ASN A 17 -29.33 -16.09 11.21
N THR A 18 -28.78 -14.92 10.94
CA THR A 18 -28.68 -14.37 9.59
C THR A 18 -27.25 -14.06 9.23
N ILE A 19 -26.92 -14.26 7.95
CA ILE A 19 -25.67 -13.82 7.36
C ILE A 19 -25.98 -12.77 6.31
N ARG A 20 -25.26 -11.65 6.32
CA ARG A 20 -25.35 -10.58 5.34
C ARG A 20 -24.04 -10.47 4.57
N PHE A 21 -24.12 -10.33 3.27
CA PHE A 21 -22.94 -10.16 2.40
C PHE A 21 -23.32 -9.45 1.10
N ASN A 22 -22.31 -8.93 0.41
CA ASN A 22 -22.48 -8.34 -0.91
C ASN A 22 -21.93 -9.29 -1.98
N ALA A 23 -22.74 -9.62 -2.97
CA ALA A 23 -22.34 -10.46 -4.09
C ALA A 23 -23.02 -10.00 -5.37
N GLY A 24 -22.27 -9.96 -6.48
CA GLY A 24 -22.82 -9.52 -7.78
C GLY A 24 -23.35 -8.10 -7.80
N GLY A 25 -22.79 -7.21 -6.96
CA GLY A 25 -23.23 -5.80 -6.85
C GLY A 25 -24.52 -5.60 -6.06
N ARG A 26 -24.98 -6.60 -5.31
CA ARG A 26 -26.22 -6.53 -4.50
C ARG A 26 -25.93 -7.04 -3.08
N GLY A 27 -26.63 -6.45 -2.11
CA GLY A 27 -26.69 -6.94 -0.75
C GLY A 27 -27.60 -8.18 -0.64
N TRP A 28 -27.20 -9.14 0.14
CA TRP A 28 -27.92 -10.37 0.42
C TRP A 28 -28.05 -10.59 1.94
N VAL A 29 -29.23 -11.02 2.35
CA VAL A 29 -29.49 -11.47 3.72
C VAL A 29 -29.98 -12.90 3.64
N CYS A 30 -29.25 -13.83 4.25
CA CYS A 30 -29.57 -15.25 4.27
C CYS A 30 -29.89 -15.71 5.68
N ASN A 31 -30.99 -16.41 5.85
CA ASN A 31 -31.34 -17.04 7.11
C ASN A 31 -30.61 -18.40 7.20
N MET A 32 -29.88 -18.61 8.28
CA MET A 32 -29.03 -19.78 8.47
C MET A 32 -29.80 -21.03 8.95
N GLN A 33 -31.09 -20.91 9.31
CA GLN A 33 -31.89 -22.03 9.70
C GLN A 33 -32.58 -22.71 8.51
N ASN A 34 -33.06 -21.93 7.56
CA ASN A 34 -33.78 -22.41 6.39
C ASN A 34 -33.04 -22.19 5.06
N TYR A 35 -31.85 -21.57 5.10
CA TYR A 35 -30.98 -21.28 3.96
C TYR A 35 -31.63 -20.42 2.86
N LEU A 36 -32.68 -19.68 3.20
CA LEU A 36 -33.30 -18.74 2.27
C LEU A 36 -32.58 -17.40 2.28
N CYS A 37 -32.23 -16.93 1.08
CA CYS A 37 -31.57 -15.66 0.87
C CYS A 37 -32.53 -14.69 0.16
N THR A 38 -32.60 -13.46 0.65
CA THR A 38 -33.34 -12.37 0.02
C THR A 38 -32.36 -11.25 -0.37
N SER A 39 -32.62 -10.62 -1.51
CA SER A 39 -31.86 -9.42 -1.88
C SER A 39 -32.43 -8.24 -1.07
N GLY A 40 -31.58 -7.58 -0.31
CA GLY A 40 -31.94 -6.41 0.49
C GLY A 40 -30.97 -6.20 1.65
N GLY A 41 -30.65 -4.94 1.90
CA GLY A 41 -29.69 -4.53 2.94
C GLY A 41 -28.26 -4.65 2.47
N ASP A 42 -27.71 -3.56 1.95
CA ASP A 42 -26.26 -3.47 1.76
C ASP A 42 -25.60 -3.64 3.13
N VAL A 43 -24.58 -4.50 3.18
CA VAL A 43 -23.62 -4.49 4.29
C VAL A 43 -23.02 -3.10 4.27
N THR A 44 -23.42 -2.26 5.21
CA THR A 44 -22.88 -0.90 5.31
C THR A 44 -21.41 -1.02 5.65
N ASP A 45 -20.57 -0.47 4.81
CA ASP A 45 -19.16 -0.28 5.06
C ASP A 45 -19.05 0.74 6.22
N ASP A 46 -19.01 0.23 7.47
CA ASP A 46 -18.80 1.10 8.63
C ASP A 46 -17.40 1.69 8.54
N GLY A 47 -17.30 2.78 7.80
CA GLY A 47 -16.36 3.89 7.88
C GLY A 47 -14.99 3.73 8.52
N ARG A 48 -14.31 2.59 8.37
CA ARG A 48 -12.90 2.42 8.71
C ARG A 48 -12.13 1.78 7.54
N GLY A 49 -12.02 2.53 6.48
CA GLY A 49 -11.21 2.16 5.32
C GLY A 49 -11.63 2.96 4.10
N GLY A 50 -10.87 3.98 3.79
CA GLY A 50 -10.89 4.89 2.66
C GLY A 50 -11.98 4.72 1.61
N ARG A 51 -12.77 5.77 1.41
CA ARG A 51 -13.60 5.98 0.21
C ARG A 51 -12.72 5.91 -1.04
N GLY A 52 -12.52 4.71 -1.55
CA GLY A 52 -12.06 4.49 -2.91
C GLY A 52 -13.28 4.52 -3.82
N GLY A 53 -13.44 5.59 -4.61
CA GLY A 53 -14.51 5.72 -5.58
C GLY A 53 -14.59 4.51 -6.50
N ARG A 54 -15.80 3.99 -6.73
CA ARG A 54 -16.13 3.01 -7.76
C ARG A 54 -15.91 3.66 -9.13
N GLY A 55 -14.71 3.51 -9.68
CA GLY A 55 -14.49 3.60 -11.11
C GLY A 55 -14.84 2.25 -11.72
N SER A 56 -15.96 2.16 -12.37
CA SER A 56 -16.34 1.05 -13.25
C SER A 56 -15.48 1.12 -14.52
N GLY A 57 -14.36 0.42 -14.51
CA GLY A 57 -13.46 0.28 -15.64
C GLY A 57 -12.24 -0.50 -15.18
N GLY A 58 -11.81 -1.56 -15.88
CA GLY A 58 -10.68 -2.42 -15.53
C GLY A 58 -9.33 -1.70 -15.61
N GLY A 59 -9.17 -0.58 -14.92
CA GLY A 59 -7.93 0.19 -14.79
C GLY A 59 -7.17 -0.18 -13.54
N ALA A 60 -5.87 0.12 -13.51
CA ALA A 60 -5.00 -0.06 -12.35
C ALA A 60 -5.58 0.65 -11.11
N PRO A 61 -5.39 0.10 -9.90
CA PRO A 61 -5.82 0.74 -8.66
C PRO A 61 -5.23 2.16 -8.54
N THR A 62 -6.05 3.11 -8.12
CA THR A 62 -5.63 4.52 -8.01
C THR A 62 -5.77 5.05 -6.58
N VAL A 63 -5.00 6.09 -6.24
CA VAL A 63 -5.14 6.88 -5.02
C VAL A 63 -5.43 8.32 -5.40
N LEU A 64 -6.58 8.81 -4.99
CA LEU A 64 -7.03 10.18 -5.27
C LEU A 64 -6.31 11.19 -4.37
N SER A 65 -6.07 12.38 -4.92
CA SER A 65 -5.66 13.56 -4.15
C SER A 65 -6.77 14.01 -3.19
N PRO A 66 -6.44 14.72 -2.09
CA PRO A 66 -7.44 15.22 -1.15
C PRO A 66 -8.54 16.08 -1.79
N ASP A 67 -8.20 16.88 -2.80
CA ASP A 67 -9.13 17.72 -3.57
C ASP A 67 -9.93 16.93 -4.64
N GLY A 68 -9.58 15.65 -4.87
CA GLY A 68 -10.23 14.76 -5.83
C GLY A 68 -9.94 15.07 -7.31
N THR A 69 -9.03 16.00 -7.60
CA THR A 69 -8.74 16.42 -8.99
C THR A 69 -7.75 15.52 -9.71
N ARG A 70 -6.91 14.80 -8.96
CA ARG A 70 -5.84 13.95 -9.49
C ARG A 70 -5.92 12.55 -8.91
N ALA A 71 -5.47 11.56 -9.68
CA ALA A 71 -5.39 10.15 -9.26
C ALA A 71 -4.02 9.60 -9.64
N VAL A 72 -3.30 9.00 -8.69
CA VAL A 72 -2.02 8.34 -8.99
C VAL A 72 -2.18 6.84 -9.06
N PHE A 73 -1.35 6.21 -9.88
CA PHE A 73 -1.31 4.77 -10.11
C PHE A 73 0.08 4.32 -10.56
N ILE A 74 0.33 3.02 -10.49
CA ILE A 74 1.59 2.41 -10.94
C ILE A 74 1.41 1.88 -12.36
N ARG A 75 2.39 2.14 -13.23
CA ARG A 75 2.52 1.53 -14.55
C ARG A 75 4.01 1.31 -14.85
N ASP A 76 4.36 0.08 -15.21
CA ASP A 76 5.73 -0.31 -15.58
C ASP A 76 6.77 0.15 -14.53
N ASP A 77 6.52 -0.22 -13.25
CA ASP A 77 7.35 0.13 -12.09
C ASP A 77 7.50 1.64 -11.80
N ASN A 78 6.77 2.50 -12.51
CA ASN A 78 6.79 3.95 -12.35
C ASN A 78 5.47 4.48 -11.81
N LEU A 79 5.54 5.62 -11.09
CA LEU A 79 4.38 6.35 -10.62
C LEU A 79 3.88 7.30 -11.71
N TRP A 80 2.58 7.26 -11.94
CA TRP A 80 1.86 8.09 -12.91
C TRP A 80 0.76 8.87 -12.21
N VAL A 81 0.41 10.01 -12.78
CA VAL A 81 -0.76 10.79 -12.36
C VAL A 81 -1.73 10.97 -13.51
N ARG A 82 -3.02 10.89 -13.20
CA ARG A 82 -4.14 11.18 -14.12
C ARG A 82 -4.90 12.38 -13.60
N ASP A 83 -5.21 13.32 -14.47
CA ASP A 83 -6.24 14.33 -14.22
C ASP A 83 -7.63 13.65 -14.26
N VAL A 84 -8.42 13.85 -13.23
CA VAL A 84 -9.72 13.16 -13.10
C VAL A 84 -10.76 13.73 -14.06
N ALA A 85 -10.68 15.03 -14.39
CA ALA A 85 -11.65 15.69 -15.24
C ALA A 85 -11.38 15.44 -16.74
N THR A 86 -10.11 15.51 -17.17
CA THR A 86 -9.74 15.34 -18.59
C THR A 86 -9.38 13.90 -18.94
N GLY A 87 -8.92 13.12 -17.97
CA GLY A 87 -8.38 11.78 -18.18
C GLY A 87 -6.93 11.78 -18.68
N ASP A 88 -6.27 12.94 -18.80
CA ASP A 88 -4.89 13.05 -19.24
C ASP A 88 -3.95 12.40 -18.23
N GLU A 89 -2.98 11.65 -18.73
CA GLU A 89 -2.02 10.91 -17.91
C GLU A 89 -0.60 11.38 -18.21
N GLN A 90 0.20 11.50 -17.12
CA GLN A 90 1.62 11.80 -17.25
C GLN A 90 2.45 11.01 -16.23
N PRO A 91 3.67 10.57 -16.59
CA PRO A 91 4.56 9.92 -15.66
C PRO A 91 5.16 10.94 -14.68
N LEU A 92 5.13 10.59 -13.38
CA LEU A 92 5.85 11.32 -12.34
C LEU A 92 7.28 10.82 -12.17
N THR A 93 7.52 9.54 -12.48
CA THR A 93 8.85 8.92 -12.48
C THR A 93 9.10 8.20 -13.80
N ARG A 94 10.37 7.92 -14.15
CA ARG A 94 10.74 7.33 -15.45
C ARG A 94 11.87 6.31 -15.36
N ASP A 95 12.48 6.13 -14.21
CA ASP A 95 13.64 5.29 -13.94
C ASP A 95 13.31 4.05 -13.11
N GLY A 96 12.03 3.84 -12.84
CA GLY A 96 11.52 2.60 -12.23
C GLY A 96 11.70 1.41 -13.17
N ILE A 97 12.22 0.32 -12.64
CA ILE A 97 12.40 -0.96 -13.33
C ILE A 97 11.98 -2.09 -12.42
N LYS A 98 11.84 -3.28 -12.96
CA LYS A 98 11.55 -4.49 -12.18
C LYS A 98 12.51 -4.62 -10.99
N ASP A 99 11.98 -4.90 -9.82
CA ASP A 99 12.71 -5.01 -8.54
C ASP A 99 13.33 -3.68 -8.05
N TYR A 100 13.04 -2.55 -8.71
CA TYR A 100 13.44 -1.21 -8.32
C TYR A 100 12.39 -0.18 -8.75
N GLY A 101 11.16 -0.38 -8.29
CA GLY A 101 9.98 0.39 -8.68
C GLY A 101 9.57 1.44 -7.65
N TYR A 102 8.68 2.32 -8.08
CA TYR A 102 8.13 3.38 -7.22
C TYR A 102 6.79 2.97 -6.63
N ALA A 103 6.58 3.34 -5.36
CA ALA A 103 5.32 3.19 -4.65
C ALA A 103 4.77 1.75 -4.61
N THR A 104 5.61 0.75 -4.82
CA THR A 104 5.19 -0.65 -4.92
C THR A 104 5.05 -1.30 -3.55
N ASP A 105 3.96 -2.07 -3.35
CA ASP A 105 3.73 -2.90 -2.16
C ASP A 105 3.74 -4.37 -2.59
N ASN A 106 4.91 -4.84 -3.02
CA ASN A 106 5.11 -6.17 -3.58
C ASN A 106 6.29 -6.94 -2.94
N ALA A 107 6.70 -6.54 -1.75
CA ALA A 107 7.66 -7.31 -0.96
C ALA A 107 6.97 -8.51 -0.30
N GLY A 108 7.67 -9.65 -0.27
CA GLY A 108 7.10 -10.89 0.23
C GLY A 108 6.03 -11.47 -0.69
N TRP A 109 5.08 -12.17 -0.11
CA TRP A 109 3.98 -12.84 -0.82
C TRP A 109 2.85 -11.92 -1.30
N ARG A 110 2.79 -10.69 -0.78
CA ARG A 110 1.80 -9.71 -1.21
C ARG A 110 2.17 -9.16 -2.59
N LYS A 111 1.16 -9.01 -3.41
CA LYS A 111 1.26 -8.31 -4.68
C LYS A 111 0.09 -7.35 -4.74
N SER A 112 0.41 -6.06 -4.72
CA SER A 112 -0.58 -5.01 -4.86
C SER A 112 -0.11 -3.99 -5.89
N ASP A 113 -0.95 -3.74 -6.88
CA ASP A 113 -0.72 -2.66 -7.85
C ASP A 113 -1.21 -1.30 -7.33
N ARG A 114 -1.76 -1.25 -6.10
CA ARG A 114 -2.17 0.01 -5.48
C ARG A 114 -0.94 0.77 -5.01
N PRO A 115 -0.74 2.01 -5.46
CA PRO A 115 0.43 2.77 -5.07
C PRO A 115 0.43 3.12 -3.57
N VAL A 116 1.58 2.97 -2.95
CA VAL A 116 1.84 3.43 -1.58
C VAL A 116 2.28 4.88 -1.64
N VAL A 117 1.34 5.77 -1.43
CA VAL A 117 1.56 7.21 -1.49
C VAL A 117 0.80 7.91 -0.37
N LEU A 118 1.34 9.04 0.07
CA LEU A 118 0.67 9.97 0.96
C LEU A 118 0.66 11.35 0.31
N TRP A 119 -0.53 11.81 -0.03
CA TRP A 119 -0.72 13.17 -0.53
C TRP A 119 -0.49 14.21 0.56
N SER A 120 0.12 15.32 0.19
CA SER A 120 0.16 16.49 1.06
C SER A 120 -1.23 17.12 1.22
N PRO A 121 -1.49 17.83 2.33
CA PRO A 121 -2.78 18.49 2.56
C PRO A 121 -3.20 19.45 1.44
N ASP A 122 -2.23 20.11 0.80
CA ASP A 122 -2.45 21.05 -0.32
C ASP A 122 -2.68 20.36 -1.68
N SER A 123 -2.66 19.02 -1.74
CA SER A 123 -2.81 18.21 -2.96
C SER A 123 -1.72 18.42 -4.03
N ASN A 124 -0.63 19.13 -3.71
CA ASN A 124 0.41 19.48 -4.67
C ASN A 124 1.65 18.59 -4.58
N LYS A 125 1.78 17.79 -3.51
CA LYS A 125 2.94 16.94 -3.30
C LYS A 125 2.53 15.52 -2.93
N ILE A 126 3.43 14.58 -3.21
CA ILE A 126 3.27 13.17 -2.89
C ILE A 126 4.53 12.70 -2.18
N ALA A 127 4.36 12.18 -0.97
CA ALA A 127 5.37 11.35 -0.33
C ALA A 127 5.22 9.91 -0.79
N THR A 128 6.32 9.29 -1.18
CA THR A 128 6.40 7.88 -1.58
C THR A 128 7.83 7.36 -1.43
N PHE A 129 8.15 6.28 -2.08
CA PHE A 129 9.50 5.70 -2.06
C PHE A 129 9.79 4.96 -3.37
N GLN A 130 11.07 4.73 -3.64
CA GLN A 130 11.54 3.75 -4.59
C GLN A 130 11.99 2.52 -3.79
N GLN A 131 11.40 1.37 -4.10
CA GLN A 131 11.70 0.10 -3.43
C GLN A 131 12.84 -0.60 -4.15
N ASP A 132 13.91 -0.94 -3.42
CA ASP A 132 15.00 -1.74 -3.95
C ASP A 132 14.96 -3.15 -3.37
N GLN A 133 14.73 -4.11 -4.23
CA GLN A 133 14.82 -5.54 -3.93
C GLN A 133 15.71 -6.29 -4.95
N ARG A 134 16.57 -5.56 -5.66
CA ARG A 134 17.55 -6.13 -6.56
C ARG A 134 18.54 -6.96 -5.74
N GLY A 135 18.79 -8.18 -6.16
CA GLY A 135 19.68 -9.11 -5.44
C GLY A 135 19.12 -9.72 -4.16
N VAL A 136 17.88 -9.38 -3.75
CA VAL A 136 17.18 -10.09 -2.67
C VAL A 136 16.88 -11.51 -3.12
N GLY A 137 17.11 -12.49 -2.23
CA GLY A 137 16.82 -13.91 -2.48
C GLY A 137 15.33 -14.17 -2.77
N GLU A 138 15.04 -15.30 -3.39
CA GLU A 138 13.68 -15.69 -3.76
C GLU A 138 13.20 -16.85 -2.90
N MET A 139 11.92 -16.81 -2.52
CA MET A 139 11.18 -17.91 -1.94
C MET A 139 10.35 -18.59 -3.02
N TYR A 140 10.25 -19.89 -2.95
CA TYR A 140 9.51 -20.72 -3.90
C TYR A 140 8.45 -21.53 -3.17
N LEU A 141 7.21 -21.46 -3.65
CA LEU A 141 6.10 -22.27 -3.14
C LEU A 141 5.43 -23.02 -4.28
N ALA A 142 5.26 -24.33 -4.14
CA ALA A 142 4.45 -25.12 -5.06
C ALA A 142 2.98 -25.10 -4.58
N ASP A 143 2.11 -24.40 -5.31
CA ASP A 143 0.67 -24.49 -5.11
C ASP A 143 0.15 -25.79 -5.75
N THR A 144 -0.24 -26.73 -4.91
CA THR A 144 -0.74 -28.07 -5.34
C THR A 144 -2.27 -28.16 -5.38
N ARG A 145 -3.00 -27.06 -5.15
CA ARG A 145 -4.47 -27.03 -5.22
C ARG A 145 -5.01 -27.25 -6.64
N PRO A 146 -4.39 -26.69 -7.71
CA PRO A 146 -4.80 -27.01 -9.07
C PRO A 146 -4.43 -28.45 -9.48
N SER A 147 -5.06 -28.99 -10.52
CA SER A 147 -4.75 -30.29 -11.10
C SER A 147 -3.29 -30.41 -11.58
N HIS A 148 -2.70 -29.30 -12.00
CA HIS A 148 -1.28 -29.18 -12.28
C HIS A 148 -0.65 -28.16 -11.31
N PRO A 149 0.33 -28.57 -10.50
CA PRO A 149 0.99 -27.68 -9.55
C PRO A 149 1.54 -26.42 -10.25
N ARG A 150 1.42 -25.28 -9.56
CA ARG A 150 1.99 -24.00 -10.01
C ARG A 150 3.10 -23.59 -9.08
N LEU A 151 4.19 -23.07 -9.63
CA LEU A 151 5.26 -22.47 -8.83
C LEU A 151 4.96 -20.99 -8.62
N GLU A 152 4.86 -20.59 -7.36
CA GLU A 152 4.81 -19.20 -6.95
C GLU A 152 6.20 -18.77 -6.47
N THR A 153 6.62 -17.58 -6.87
CA THR A 153 7.94 -17.02 -6.54
C THR A 153 7.78 -15.58 -6.09
N TRP A 154 8.51 -15.18 -5.05
CA TRP A 154 8.60 -13.79 -4.61
C TRP A 154 9.92 -13.52 -3.93
N LYS A 155 10.32 -12.24 -3.86
CA LYS A 155 11.49 -11.78 -3.13
C LYS A 155 11.25 -11.94 -1.62
N TYR A 156 12.16 -12.63 -0.94
CA TYR A 156 12.04 -12.89 0.48
C TYR A 156 13.41 -13.06 1.13
N PRO A 157 13.89 -12.08 1.88
CA PRO A 157 15.16 -12.20 2.58
C PRO A 157 15.02 -13.13 3.77
N LEU A 158 15.91 -14.12 3.86
CA LEU A 158 15.97 -15.03 5.00
C LEU A 158 16.76 -14.42 6.18
N PRO A 159 16.57 -14.91 7.41
CA PRO A 159 17.44 -14.54 8.52
C PRO A 159 18.91 -14.79 8.20
N GLY A 160 19.75 -13.74 8.37
CA GLY A 160 21.15 -13.78 8.05
C GLY A 160 21.55 -13.25 6.66
N ASP A 161 20.57 -13.04 5.76
CA ASP A 161 20.85 -12.40 4.47
C ASP A 161 21.33 -10.97 4.66
N SER A 162 22.39 -10.61 3.96
CA SER A 162 22.94 -9.25 3.95
C SER A 162 22.19 -8.31 3.01
N VAL A 163 21.53 -8.87 1.99
CA VAL A 163 20.73 -8.11 1.03
C VAL A 163 19.25 -8.30 1.35
N ILE A 164 18.59 -7.20 1.67
CA ILE A 164 17.17 -7.16 2.05
C ILE A 164 16.46 -6.09 1.24
N THR A 165 15.13 -6.16 1.21
CA THR A 165 14.32 -5.11 0.60
C THR A 165 14.44 -3.82 1.41
N VAL A 166 14.77 -2.73 0.74
CA VAL A 166 14.85 -1.39 1.34
C VAL A 166 14.08 -0.38 0.52
N VAL A 167 13.81 0.78 1.10
CA VAL A 167 13.10 1.88 0.45
C VAL A 167 13.91 3.16 0.53
N GLU A 168 14.01 3.87 -0.58
CA GLU A 168 14.54 5.21 -0.67
C GLU A 168 13.37 6.19 -0.72
N ARG A 169 13.18 6.96 0.35
CA ARG A 169 12.05 7.87 0.47
C ARG A 169 12.19 9.06 -0.46
N VAL A 170 11.11 9.40 -1.15
CA VAL A 170 11.08 10.53 -2.10
C VAL A 170 9.82 11.36 -1.90
N VAL A 171 9.94 12.65 -2.21
CA VAL A 171 8.81 13.57 -2.33
C VAL A 171 8.77 14.11 -3.75
N ILE A 172 7.61 14.04 -4.38
CA ILE A 172 7.38 14.53 -5.73
C ILE A 172 6.47 15.76 -5.64
N ASN A 173 6.90 16.86 -6.21
CA ASN A 173 6.10 18.06 -6.39
C ASN A 173 5.43 18.02 -7.77
N LEU A 174 4.10 18.10 -7.81
CA LEU A 174 3.34 18.02 -9.05
C LEU A 174 3.23 19.34 -9.81
N GLU A 175 3.55 20.46 -9.17
CA GLU A 175 3.51 21.77 -9.84
C GLU A 175 4.66 21.96 -10.83
N ASP A 176 5.85 21.52 -10.43
CA ASP A 176 7.07 21.68 -11.24
C ASP A 176 7.69 20.34 -11.68
N GLY A 177 7.13 19.24 -11.26
CA GLY A 177 7.61 17.89 -11.57
C GLY A 177 8.92 17.52 -10.89
N THR A 178 9.38 18.29 -9.90
CA THR A 178 10.60 17.98 -9.16
C THR A 178 10.42 16.80 -8.21
N MET A 179 11.46 15.99 -8.10
CA MET A 179 11.53 14.91 -7.14
C MET A 179 12.71 15.11 -6.20
N VAL A 180 12.44 15.15 -4.91
CA VAL A 180 13.43 15.26 -3.85
C VAL A 180 13.59 13.91 -3.19
N ARG A 181 14.78 13.33 -3.29
CA ARG A 181 15.16 12.11 -2.55
C ARG A 181 15.68 12.51 -1.17
N LEU A 182 15.17 11.88 -0.12
CA LEU A 182 15.60 12.19 1.24
C LEU A 182 17.07 11.79 1.46
N ARG A 183 17.85 12.66 2.08
CA ARG A 183 19.29 12.49 2.33
C ARG A 183 19.53 11.65 3.57
N MET A 184 19.27 10.37 3.44
CA MET A 184 19.49 9.37 4.47
C MET A 184 19.82 8.01 3.83
N PRO A 185 20.42 7.06 4.55
CA PRO A 185 20.52 5.68 4.07
C PRO A 185 19.12 5.12 3.76
N PRO A 186 19.00 4.19 2.78
CA PRO A 186 17.75 3.51 2.52
C PRO A 186 17.16 2.90 3.79
N ASP A 187 15.86 3.03 3.92
CA ASP A 187 15.11 2.55 5.08
C ASP A 187 14.65 1.10 4.90
N GLN A 188 14.28 0.45 5.98
CA GLN A 188 13.71 -0.89 5.90
C GLN A 188 12.34 -0.85 5.23
N HIS A 189 12.01 -1.88 4.45
CA HIS A 189 10.67 -2.05 3.90
C HIS A 189 9.74 -2.65 4.96
N ARG A 190 9.37 -1.85 5.94
CA ARG A 190 8.49 -2.25 7.03
C ARG A 190 7.89 -1.04 7.72
N SER A 191 6.79 -1.25 8.43
CA SER A 191 6.24 -0.24 9.33
C SER A 191 6.69 -0.49 10.78
N SER A 192 6.45 0.49 11.64
CA SER A 192 6.64 0.35 13.09
C SER A 192 5.67 -0.66 13.73
N ARG A 193 4.63 -1.07 13.02
CA ARG A 193 3.55 -1.91 13.54
C ARG A 193 3.44 -3.30 12.90
N CYS A 194 4.09 -3.54 11.78
CA CYS A 194 4.04 -4.83 11.08
C CYS A 194 5.23 -4.98 10.10
N ASP A 195 5.40 -6.18 9.56
CA ASP A 195 6.52 -6.51 8.67
C ASP A 195 6.41 -5.93 7.26
N ASP A 196 5.25 -5.38 6.89
CA ASP A 196 5.04 -4.69 5.62
C ASP A 196 5.10 -3.19 5.80
N ILE A 197 5.33 -2.43 4.73
CA ILE A 197 5.34 -0.97 4.78
C ILE A 197 3.94 -0.40 5.00
N ILE A 198 2.89 -1.12 4.59
CA ILE A 198 1.49 -0.78 4.85
C ILE A 198 0.93 -1.69 5.92
N CYS A 199 0.58 -1.13 7.05
CA CYS A 199 -0.06 -1.83 8.16
C CYS A 199 -1.53 -1.43 8.26
N GLY A 200 -2.43 -2.42 8.20
CA GLY A 200 -3.88 -2.15 8.28
C GLY A 200 -4.45 -1.35 7.11
N GLY A 201 -3.81 -1.41 5.95
CA GLY A 201 -4.28 -0.75 4.72
C GLY A 201 -3.91 0.73 4.59
N SER A 202 -3.07 1.27 5.49
CA SER A 202 -2.59 2.65 5.45
C SER A 202 -1.08 2.74 5.69
N TRP A 203 -0.45 3.74 5.09
CA TRP A 203 0.94 4.10 5.36
C TRP A 203 0.99 5.01 6.59
N GLY A 204 0.78 4.40 7.77
CA GLY A 204 0.55 5.11 9.03
C GLY A 204 1.78 5.74 9.67
N ASP A 205 2.98 5.35 9.20
CA ASP A 205 4.26 5.82 9.77
C ASP A 205 4.76 7.13 9.13
N VAL A 206 3.97 7.75 8.28
CA VAL A 206 4.30 9.00 7.60
C VAL A 206 3.19 10.02 7.80
N GLN A 207 3.57 11.26 8.12
CA GLN A 207 2.64 12.36 8.32
C GLN A 207 3.20 13.67 7.77
N TRP A 208 2.38 14.39 7.01
CA TRP A 208 2.68 15.74 6.58
C TRP A 208 2.45 16.77 7.67
N SER A 209 3.26 17.83 7.66
CA SER A 209 2.90 19.05 8.38
C SER A 209 1.64 19.69 7.76
N PRO A 210 0.82 20.42 8.54
CA PRO A 210 -0.40 21.04 8.03
C PRO A 210 -0.18 22.01 6.87
N ASP A 211 0.99 22.64 6.82
CA ASP A 211 1.39 23.60 5.77
C ASP A 211 2.09 22.92 4.58
N SER A 212 2.19 21.60 4.57
CA SER A 212 2.84 20.81 3.51
C SER A 212 4.33 21.16 3.29
N SER A 213 5.00 21.73 4.29
CA SER A 213 6.41 22.15 4.19
C SER A 213 7.39 21.08 4.66
N SER A 214 6.95 20.17 5.50
CA SER A 214 7.77 19.11 6.07
C SER A 214 6.99 17.81 6.24
N MET A 215 7.72 16.74 6.48
CA MET A 215 7.15 15.41 6.66
C MET A 215 7.82 14.73 7.84
N ALA A 216 7.02 14.22 8.78
CA ALA A 216 7.49 13.34 9.85
C ALA A 216 7.28 11.88 9.48
N PHE A 217 8.21 11.02 9.88
CA PHE A 217 8.08 9.57 9.64
C PHE A 217 8.85 8.76 10.67
N LEU A 218 8.40 7.51 10.85
CA LEU A 218 9.08 6.51 11.64
C LEU A 218 9.93 5.59 10.76
N SER A 219 11.09 5.23 11.27
CA SER A 219 11.96 4.19 10.71
C SER A 219 12.21 3.14 11.78
N THR A 220 12.17 1.87 11.42
CA THR A 220 12.32 0.76 12.35
C THR A 220 13.47 -0.14 11.89
N SER A 221 14.30 -0.62 12.82
CA SER A 221 15.35 -1.58 12.51
C SER A 221 14.78 -2.96 12.12
N ARG A 222 15.58 -3.74 11.37
CA ARG A 222 15.16 -5.07 10.91
C ARG A 222 14.79 -6.02 12.06
N ASP A 223 15.44 -5.88 13.19
CA ASP A 223 15.22 -6.72 14.39
C ASP A 223 14.17 -6.15 15.35
N HIS A 224 13.46 -5.08 14.97
CA HIS A 224 12.43 -4.37 15.76
C HIS A 224 12.91 -3.86 17.13
N LYS A 225 14.18 -3.55 17.25
CA LYS A 225 14.74 -3.10 18.53
C LYS A 225 15.07 -1.62 18.58
N GLN A 226 15.05 -0.96 17.43
CA GLN A 226 15.33 0.46 17.32
C GLN A 226 14.29 1.13 16.46
N GLU A 227 13.80 2.26 16.92
CA GLU A 227 12.91 3.15 16.18
C GLU A 227 13.45 4.58 16.19
N TRP A 228 13.23 5.27 15.08
CA TRP A 228 13.61 6.66 14.91
C TRP A 228 12.43 7.47 14.41
N LEU A 229 12.05 8.50 15.18
CA LEU A 229 11.19 9.56 14.68
C LEU A 229 12.06 10.58 13.96
N ARG A 230 11.76 10.83 12.70
CA ARG A 230 12.50 11.72 11.82
C ARG A 230 11.60 12.77 11.21
N ILE A 231 12.19 13.94 10.93
CA ILE A 231 11.53 15.01 10.18
C ILE A 231 12.39 15.32 8.96
N ALA A 232 11.77 15.39 7.81
CA ALA A 232 12.39 15.79 6.54
C ALA A 232 11.92 17.18 6.14
N ASP A 233 12.87 18.02 5.76
CA ASP A 233 12.63 19.21 4.95
C ASP A 233 12.46 18.74 3.50
N ILE A 234 11.28 18.96 2.94
CA ILE A 234 10.95 18.44 1.61
C ILE A 234 11.55 19.23 0.47
N SER A 235 12.04 20.45 0.72
CA SER A 235 12.68 21.27 -0.31
C SER A 235 14.15 20.88 -0.52
N SER A 236 14.84 20.53 0.55
CA SER A 236 16.26 20.18 0.53
C SER A 236 16.50 18.67 0.57
N GLY A 237 15.54 17.90 1.09
CA GLY A 237 15.70 16.47 1.39
C GLY A 237 16.50 16.19 2.68
N GLU A 238 16.88 17.22 3.44
CA GLU A 238 17.56 17.05 4.71
C GLU A 238 16.66 16.35 5.74
N VAL A 239 17.23 15.39 6.47
CA VAL A 239 16.52 14.59 7.47
C VAL A 239 17.16 14.77 8.84
N HIS A 240 16.32 15.09 9.83
CA HIS A 240 16.73 15.19 11.23
C HIS A 240 16.06 14.12 12.08
N THR A 241 16.84 13.38 12.85
CA THR A 241 16.30 12.48 13.88
C THR A 241 15.90 13.30 15.10
N VAL A 242 14.63 13.22 15.48
CA VAL A 242 14.05 13.95 16.64
C VAL A 242 14.08 13.08 17.87
N LEU A 243 13.79 11.79 17.70
CA LEU A 243 13.77 10.82 18.78
C LEU A 243 14.36 9.49 18.27
N GLU A 244 15.15 8.87 19.13
CA GLU A 244 15.63 7.51 18.93
C GLU A 244 15.30 6.71 20.18
N GLU A 245 14.72 5.53 19.99
CA GLU A 245 14.39 4.62 21.07
C GLU A 245 14.94 3.22 20.76
N SER A 246 15.42 2.55 21.81
CA SER A 246 15.93 1.18 21.71
C SER A 246 15.39 0.34 22.84
N VAL A 247 14.95 -0.87 22.51
CA VAL A 247 14.43 -1.83 23.48
C VAL A 247 15.19 -3.17 23.38
N PRO A 248 15.33 -3.92 24.48
CA PRO A 248 16.05 -5.19 24.44
C PRO A 248 15.27 -6.32 23.74
N THR A 249 13.97 -6.16 23.58
CA THR A 249 13.06 -7.17 23.01
C THR A 249 12.53 -6.72 21.63
N PHE A 250 11.30 -6.24 21.56
CA PHE A 250 10.63 -5.74 20.36
C PHE A 250 9.84 -4.48 20.70
N PHE A 251 9.69 -3.62 19.69
CA PHE A 251 8.61 -2.64 19.66
C PHE A 251 7.29 -3.32 19.30
#